data_61a33f2964e9bd2e40e141aa32cf723c
#
_entry.id   61a33f2964e9bd2e40e141aa32cf723c
#
_cell.length_a   1.000
_cell.length_b   1.000
_cell.length_c   1.000
_cell.angle_alpha   90.00
_cell.angle_beta   90.00
_cell.angle_gamma   90.00
#
_symmetry.space_group_name_H-M   'P 1'
#
loop_
_entity.id
_entity.type
_entity.pdbx_description
1 polymer ?
#
loop_
_entity_poly.entity_id
_entity_poly.type
_entity_poly.pdbx_seq_one_letter_code
_entity_poly.pdbx_strand_id
1 'polypeptide(L)'
;GTVSRTNCIVVFINQLREKIGVMYGNPETTPGGRALKYFSSVRIDVRRIETLKVGGEMIGNRTRAKIVKNKVAPPFKEAEFDIIYGEGISKIGEIVDLGVKLDLIDKAGAWYTYGDVRVQGRDSMKEYLREHPDVSDKIEAEIRANAHKLMSPQARKAAIASGRAVEVAADDFQG
;
A
#
# COMPACT_ATOMS: atom_id res chain seq x y z
N GLY A 1 26.81 -14.75 -7.36
CA GLY A 1 27.33 -15.95 -6.71
C GLY A 1 26.88 -16.16 -5.28
N THR A 2 27.26 -15.30 -4.33
CA THR A 2 27.00 -15.54 -2.89
C THR A 2 25.52 -15.47 -2.55
N VAL A 3 24.78 -14.49 -3.04
CA VAL A 3 23.35 -14.30 -2.77
C VAL A 3 22.50 -15.49 -3.26
N SER A 4 22.88 -16.14 -4.36
CA SER A 4 22.14 -17.30 -4.88
C SER A 4 22.29 -18.57 -4.04
N ARG A 5 23.24 -18.59 -3.12
CA ARG A 5 23.53 -19.72 -2.21
C ARG A 5 22.95 -19.52 -0.80
N THR A 6 22.46 -18.33 -0.51
CA THR A 6 21.87 -17.95 0.76
C THR A 6 20.39 -17.67 0.58
N ASN A 7 19.55 -18.06 1.54
CA ASN A 7 18.12 -17.71 1.58
C ASN A 7 18.00 -16.23 1.99
N CYS A 8 18.38 -15.33 1.06
CA CYS A 8 18.50 -13.91 1.31
C CYS A 8 17.72 -13.11 0.27
N ILE A 9 16.98 -12.11 0.72
CA ILE A 9 16.34 -11.11 -0.13
C ILE A 9 17.25 -9.90 -0.22
N VAL A 10 17.54 -9.44 -1.45
CA VAL A 10 18.32 -8.23 -1.68
C VAL A 10 17.41 -7.13 -2.22
N VAL A 11 17.35 -6.03 -1.49
CA VAL A 11 16.59 -4.84 -1.86
C VAL A 11 17.53 -3.74 -2.35
N PHE A 12 17.33 -3.30 -3.59
CA PHE A 12 18.05 -2.16 -4.15
C PHE A 12 17.17 -0.92 -4.14
N ILE A 13 17.60 0.10 -3.41
CA ILE A 13 16.94 1.41 -3.38
C ILE A 13 17.62 2.30 -4.43
N ASN A 14 16.83 2.83 -5.37
CA ASN A 14 17.34 3.65 -6.46
C ASN A 14 16.49 4.90 -6.64
N GLN A 15 17.12 6.00 -7.02
CA GLN A 15 16.42 7.23 -7.41
C GLN A 15 16.11 7.19 -8.90
N LEU A 16 15.01 7.82 -9.30
CA LEU A 16 14.72 8.13 -10.70
C LEU A 16 15.49 9.37 -11.14
N ARG A 17 15.99 9.33 -12.37
CA ARG A 17 16.65 10.46 -13.04
C ARG A 17 15.96 10.67 -14.38
N GLU A 18 15.93 11.90 -14.85
CA GLU A 18 15.46 12.21 -16.18
C GLU A 18 16.63 12.16 -17.19
N LYS A 19 16.38 11.53 -18.30
CA LYS A 19 17.29 11.47 -19.44
C LYS A 19 17.07 12.71 -20.29
N ILE A 20 18.08 13.57 -20.37
CA ILE A 20 18.04 14.77 -21.22
C ILE A 20 18.00 14.33 -22.70
N GLY A 21 17.15 14.97 -23.51
CA GLY A 21 17.06 14.74 -24.96
C GLY A 21 16.09 13.64 -25.40
N VAL A 22 15.28 13.08 -24.52
CA VAL A 22 14.20 12.15 -24.90
C VAL A 22 12.95 12.96 -25.25
N MET A 23 12.69 13.14 -26.55
CA MET A 23 11.50 13.88 -27.05
C MET A 23 10.24 13.01 -27.03
N TYR A 24 10.34 11.68 -27.07
CA TYR A 24 9.21 10.75 -27.10
C TYR A 24 9.46 9.59 -26.12
N GLY A 25 8.38 9.17 -25.41
CA GLY A 25 8.41 8.08 -24.42
C GLY A 25 8.71 8.57 -23.00
N ASN A 26 8.98 7.62 -22.10
CA ASN A 26 9.26 7.95 -20.68
C ASN A 26 10.75 8.30 -20.49
N PRO A 27 11.10 9.56 -20.16
CA PRO A 27 12.47 9.99 -19.94
C PRO A 27 13.07 9.44 -18.65
N GLU A 28 12.26 8.89 -17.75
CA GLU A 28 12.73 8.41 -16.45
C GLU A 28 13.63 7.18 -16.56
N THR A 29 14.76 7.25 -15.91
CA THR A 29 15.75 6.17 -15.85
C THR A 29 16.32 6.01 -14.45
N THR A 30 16.87 4.83 -14.15
CA THR A 30 17.60 4.59 -12.92
C THR A 30 19.09 4.59 -13.18
N PRO A 31 19.94 5.14 -12.29
CA PRO A 31 21.39 4.98 -12.37
C PRO A 31 21.78 3.49 -12.30
N GLY A 32 22.96 3.14 -12.81
CA GLY A 32 23.48 1.76 -12.80
C GLY A 32 23.09 0.92 -14.03
N GLY A 33 22.58 1.55 -15.10
CA GLY A 33 22.34 0.90 -16.38
C GLY A 33 21.10 -0.02 -16.38
N ARG A 34 21.11 -0.98 -17.32
CA ARG A 34 19.94 -1.85 -17.56
C ARG A 34 19.91 -3.11 -16.69
N ALA A 35 21.00 -3.48 -16.03
CA ALA A 35 21.15 -4.75 -15.33
C ALA A 35 20.06 -4.99 -14.29
N LEU A 36 19.82 -4.04 -13.40
CA LEU A 36 18.77 -4.16 -12.38
C LEU A 36 17.36 -4.31 -12.97
N LYS A 37 17.08 -3.67 -14.11
CA LYS A 37 15.79 -3.82 -14.81
C LYS A 37 15.56 -5.27 -15.26
N TYR A 38 16.60 -5.95 -15.74
CA TYR A 38 16.48 -7.31 -16.25
C TYR A 38 16.52 -8.35 -15.13
N PHE A 39 17.44 -8.23 -14.18
CA PHE A 39 17.67 -9.25 -13.15
C PHE A 39 16.72 -9.19 -11.98
N SER A 40 16.16 -8.03 -11.65
CA SER A 40 15.20 -7.92 -10.54
C SER A 40 13.98 -8.85 -10.74
N SER A 41 13.58 -9.52 -9.68
CA SER A 41 12.33 -10.31 -9.63
C SER A 41 11.12 -9.43 -9.48
N VAL A 42 11.20 -8.45 -8.60
CA VAL A 42 10.15 -7.45 -8.34
C VAL A 42 10.73 -6.05 -8.53
N ARG A 43 9.94 -5.13 -9.08
CA ARG A 43 10.25 -3.70 -9.14
C ARG A 43 9.03 -2.92 -8.66
N ILE A 44 9.28 -2.04 -7.71
CA ILE A 44 8.26 -1.18 -7.11
C ILE A 44 8.62 0.27 -7.43
N ASP A 45 7.70 1.01 -8.01
CA ASP A 45 7.78 2.45 -8.20
C ASP A 45 7.09 3.12 -7.01
N VAL A 46 7.84 3.92 -6.25
CA VAL A 46 7.34 4.61 -5.05
C VAL A 46 7.32 6.09 -5.34
N ARG A 47 6.12 6.71 -5.25
CA ARG A 47 5.93 8.14 -5.55
C ARG A 47 5.10 8.82 -4.48
N ARG A 48 5.51 10.02 -4.10
CA ARG A 48 4.66 10.94 -3.35
C ARG A 48 3.54 11.44 -4.25
N ILE A 49 2.29 11.34 -3.78
CA ILE A 49 1.10 11.85 -4.46
C ILE A 49 0.74 13.22 -3.92
N GLU A 50 0.72 13.35 -2.58
CA GLU A 50 0.22 14.52 -1.89
C GLU A 50 1.03 14.80 -0.64
N THR A 51 1.07 16.06 -0.22
CA THR A 51 1.63 16.46 1.08
C THR A 51 0.51 16.61 2.08
N LEU A 52 0.60 15.89 3.19
CA LEU A 52 -0.37 15.96 4.29
C LEU A 52 -0.07 17.16 5.17
N LYS A 53 -1.10 17.97 5.44
CA LYS A 53 -0.99 19.18 6.26
C LYS A 53 -2.07 19.19 7.32
N VAL A 54 -1.72 19.62 8.52
CA VAL A 54 -2.65 19.92 9.62
C VAL A 54 -2.33 21.31 10.15
N GLY A 55 -3.34 22.18 10.20
CA GLY A 55 -3.16 23.55 10.67
C GLY A 55 -2.17 24.39 9.83
N GLY A 56 -1.90 23.99 8.57
CA GLY A 56 -0.90 24.64 7.71
C GLY A 56 0.50 24.02 7.78
N GLU A 57 0.80 23.22 8.78
CA GLU A 57 2.07 22.53 8.93
C GLU A 57 2.09 21.20 8.15
N MET A 58 3.23 20.90 7.54
CA MET A 58 3.45 19.64 6.82
C MET A 58 3.77 18.53 7.82
N ILE A 59 2.83 17.57 7.96
CA ILE A 59 2.97 16.44 8.90
C ILE A 59 3.41 15.15 8.23
N GLY A 60 3.31 15.06 6.91
CA GLY A 60 3.63 13.82 6.21
C GLY A 60 3.36 13.90 4.71
N ASN A 61 3.38 12.74 4.08
CA ASN A 61 3.10 12.58 2.66
C ASN A 61 2.19 11.37 2.42
N ARG A 62 1.24 11.51 1.49
CA ARG A 62 0.57 10.38 0.88
C ARG A 62 1.46 9.82 -0.22
N THR A 63 1.72 8.55 -0.16
CA THR A 63 2.65 7.85 -1.04
C THR A 63 1.93 6.73 -1.77
N ARG A 64 2.27 6.53 -3.05
CA ARG A 64 1.80 5.40 -3.85
C ARG A 64 2.98 4.48 -4.16
N ALA A 65 2.82 3.20 -3.87
CA ALA A 65 3.70 2.13 -4.32
C ALA A 65 3.02 1.34 -5.44
N LYS A 66 3.66 1.26 -6.61
CA LYS A 66 3.14 0.54 -7.78
C LYS A 66 4.11 -0.56 -8.20
N ILE A 67 3.63 -1.78 -8.31
CA ILE A 67 4.43 -2.91 -8.80
C ILE A 67 4.49 -2.84 -10.32
N VAL A 68 5.63 -2.40 -10.86
CA VAL A 68 5.85 -2.24 -12.31
C VAL A 68 6.44 -3.48 -12.97
N LYS A 69 6.99 -4.40 -12.18
CA LYS A 69 7.45 -5.72 -12.63
C LYS A 69 7.32 -6.71 -11.50
N ASN A 70 6.79 -7.89 -11.80
CA ASN A 70 6.73 -8.99 -10.86
C ASN A 70 6.88 -10.32 -11.62
N LYS A 71 7.81 -11.18 -11.19
CA LYS A 71 8.04 -12.51 -11.76
C LYS A 71 7.40 -13.63 -10.94
N VAL A 72 6.93 -13.33 -9.72
CA VAL A 72 6.43 -14.31 -8.76
C VAL A 72 4.92 -14.20 -8.53
N ALA A 73 4.30 -13.08 -8.93
CA ALA A 73 2.87 -12.84 -8.82
C ALA A 73 2.39 -11.87 -9.93
N PRO A 74 1.08 -11.69 -10.16
CA PRO A 74 0.56 -10.72 -11.13
C PRO A 74 1.07 -9.31 -10.83
N PRO A 75 1.67 -8.61 -11.83
CA PRO A 75 2.16 -7.24 -11.69
C PRO A 75 1.01 -6.22 -11.70
N PHE A 76 1.38 -4.94 -11.65
CA PHE A 76 0.50 -3.76 -11.78
C PHE A 76 -0.47 -3.53 -10.61
N LYS A 77 -0.29 -4.20 -9.49
CA LYS A 77 -0.95 -3.82 -8.24
C LYS A 77 -0.35 -2.52 -7.71
N GLU A 78 -1.18 -1.72 -7.08
CA GLU A 78 -0.74 -0.50 -6.41
C GLU A 78 -1.43 -0.35 -5.07
N ALA A 79 -0.72 0.26 -4.12
CA ALA A 79 -1.19 0.61 -2.81
C ALA A 79 -0.85 2.07 -2.50
N GLU A 80 -1.75 2.75 -1.81
CA GLU A 80 -1.54 4.12 -1.33
C GLU A 80 -1.61 4.11 0.19
N PHE A 81 -0.65 4.80 0.81
CA PHE A 81 -0.53 4.90 2.26
C PHE A 81 0.06 6.25 2.66
N ASP A 82 -0.20 6.64 3.90
CA ASP A 82 0.33 7.87 4.49
C ASP A 82 1.63 7.57 5.23
N ILE A 83 2.65 8.40 4.99
CA ILE A 83 3.89 8.41 5.76
C ILE A 83 3.87 9.67 6.61
N ILE A 84 3.83 9.52 7.92
CA ILE A 84 3.87 10.62 8.89
C ILE A 84 5.31 10.85 9.35
N TYR A 85 5.75 12.08 9.37
CA TYR A 85 7.11 12.43 9.79
C TYR A 85 7.32 12.07 11.27
N GLY A 86 8.40 11.34 11.54
CA GLY A 86 8.73 10.84 12.86
C GLY A 86 8.02 9.54 13.30
N GLU A 87 6.87 9.20 12.68
CA GLU A 87 6.11 7.97 13.01
C GLU A 87 6.30 6.86 11.96
N GLY A 88 6.46 7.23 10.68
CA GLY A 88 6.52 6.29 9.57
C GLY A 88 5.18 6.03 8.92
N ILE A 89 4.91 4.80 8.45
CA ILE A 89 3.66 4.44 7.78
C ILE A 89 2.51 4.45 8.78
N SER A 90 1.45 5.22 8.46
CA SER A 90 0.27 5.37 9.31
C SER A 90 -0.66 4.15 9.20
N LYS A 91 -0.48 3.16 10.07
CA LYS A 91 -1.32 1.97 10.12
C LYS A 91 -2.81 2.32 10.34
N ILE A 92 -3.09 3.25 11.24
CA ILE A 92 -4.48 3.69 11.53
C ILE A 92 -5.09 4.36 10.29
N GLY A 93 -4.33 5.15 9.55
CA GLY A 93 -4.79 5.74 8.29
C GLY A 93 -5.19 4.70 7.25
N GLU A 94 -4.43 3.60 7.15
CA GLU A 94 -4.77 2.47 6.28
C GLU A 94 -6.04 1.74 6.74
N ILE A 95 -6.20 1.52 8.05
CA ILE A 95 -7.41 0.89 8.62
C ILE A 95 -8.66 1.69 8.23
N VAL A 96 -8.62 3.03 8.34
CA VAL A 96 -9.73 3.89 7.93
C VAL A 96 -10.00 3.76 6.43
N ASP A 97 -8.96 3.89 5.58
CA ASP A 97 -9.11 3.88 4.12
C ASP A 97 -9.58 2.51 3.60
N LEU A 98 -9.06 1.42 4.15
CA LEU A 98 -9.46 0.06 3.79
C LEU A 98 -10.81 -0.31 4.38
N GLY A 99 -11.13 0.16 5.60
CA GLY A 99 -12.43 -0.01 6.23
C GLY A 99 -13.54 0.62 5.39
N VAL A 100 -13.31 1.82 4.85
CA VAL A 100 -14.26 2.45 3.91
C VAL A 100 -14.37 1.66 2.60
N LYS A 101 -13.26 1.18 2.03
CA LYS A 101 -13.28 0.39 0.79
C LYS A 101 -13.98 -0.97 0.91
N LEU A 102 -14.05 -1.50 2.13
CA LEU A 102 -14.71 -2.78 2.43
C LEU A 102 -16.11 -2.61 3.02
N ASP A 103 -16.62 -1.38 3.08
CA ASP A 103 -17.92 -1.04 3.68
C ASP A 103 -18.04 -1.44 5.17
N LEU A 104 -16.90 -1.51 5.88
CA LEU A 104 -16.85 -1.69 7.33
C LEU A 104 -17.01 -0.37 8.07
N ILE A 105 -16.56 0.70 7.46
CA ILE A 105 -16.76 2.09 7.91
C ILE A 105 -17.58 2.80 6.85
N ASP A 106 -18.76 3.26 7.23
CA ASP A 106 -19.61 4.03 6.33
C ASP A 106 -19.05 5.44 6.14
N LYS A 107 -18.95 5.88 4.88
CA LYS A 107 -18.56 7.24 4.54
C LYS A 107 -19.65 7.95 3.77
N ALA A 108 -20.22 9.01 4.36
CA ALA A 108 -21.21 9.88 3.75
C ALA A 108 -20.69 11.33 3.69
N GLY A 109 -20.17 11.76 2.56
CA GLY A 109 -19.51 13.06 2.43
C GLY A 109 -18.30 13.18 3.34
N ALA A 110 -18.33 14.12 4.29
CA ALA A 110 -17.28 14.32 5.28
C ALA A 110 -17.45 13.43 6.54
N TRP A 111 -18.54 12.69 6.66
CA TRP A 111 -18.86 11.90 7.83
C TRP A 111 -18.39 10.46 7.68
N TYR A 112 -17.81 9.92 8.77
CA TYR A 112 -17.38 8.53 8.93
C TYR A 112 -18.17 7.92 10.08
N THR A 113 -18.77 6.75 9.86
CA THR A 113 -19.60 6.05 10.84
C THR A 113 -19.12 4.62 11.02
N TYR A 114 -18.94 4.19 12.26
CA TYR A 114 -18.68 2.81 12.63
C TYR A 114 -19.54 2.43 13.83
N GLY A 115 -20.48 1.49 13.64
CA GLY A 115 -21.49 1.18 14.65
C GLY A 115 -22.30 2.42 15.05
N ASP A 116 -22.31 2.76 16.31
CA ASP A 116 -23.02 3.93 16.86
C ASP A 116 -22.18 5.23 16.82
N VAL A 117 -20.91 5.13 16.44
CA VAL A 117 -19.98 6.27 16.43
C VAL A 117 -19.99 6.95 15.09
N ARG A 118 -20.22 8.27 15.10
CA ARG A 118 -20.19 9.12 13.91
C ARG A 118 -19.29 10.33 14.13
N VAL A 119 -18.26 10.47 13.31
CA VAL A 119 -17.29 11.55 13.39
C VAL A 119 -17.16 12.29 12.06
N GLN A 120 -16.83 13.57 12.13
CA GLN A 120 -16.64 14.38 10.94
C GLN A 120 -15.13 14.49 10.59
N GLY A 121 -14.78 14.06 9.41
CA GLY A 121 -13.41 14.10 8.90
C GLY A 121 -12.63 12.80 9.12
N ARG A 122 -11.71 12.54 8.18
CA ARG A 122 -10.83 11.37 8.21
C ARG A 122 -9.89 11.39 9.43
N ASP A 123 -9.40 12.57 9.78
CA ASP A 123 -8.46 12.72 10.90
C ASP A 123 -9.14 12.50 12.24
N SER A 124 -10.39 12.95 12.41
CA SER A 124 -11.17 12.64 13.61
C SER A 124 -11.46 11.14 13.74
N MET A 125 -11.65 10.43 12.62
CA MET A 125 -11.82 8.97 12.66
C MET A 125 -10.51 8.27 13.04
N LYS A 126 -9.36 8.78 12.56
CA LYS A 126 -8.03 8.27 12.97
C LYS A 126 -7.78 8.50 14.47
N GLU A 127 -8.18 9.67 14.99
CA GLU A 127 -8.07 10.00 16.42
C GLU A 127 -8.92 9.06 17.25
N TYR A 128 -10.19 8.87 16.88
CA TYR A 128 -11.06 7.92 17.54
C TYR A 128 -10.48 6.50 17.58
N LEU A 129 -9.94 5.99 16.47
CA LEU A 129 -9.33 4.66 16.44
C LEU A 129 -8.01 4.58 17.23
N ARG A 130 -7.31 5.70 17.40
CA ARG A 130 -6.10 5.79 18.23
C ARG A 130 -6.42 5.71 19.72
N GLU A 131 -7.54 6.33 20.12
CA GLU A 131 -8.06 6.28 21.49
C GLU A 131 -8.75 4.94 21.85
N HIS A 132 -9.22 4.19 20.82
CA HIS A 132 -9.91 2.92 20.97
C HIS A 132 -9.20 1.81 20.20
N PRO A 133 -8.07 1.30 20.73
CA PRO A 133 -7.26 0.27 20.05
C PRO A 133 -8.01 -1.05 19.86
N ASP A 134 -8.94 -1.41 20.76
CA ASP A 134 -9.81 -2.58 20.65
C ASP A 134 -10.71 -2.52 19.41
N VAL A 135 -11.25 -1.35 19.10
CA VAL A 135 -12.06 -1.10 17.90
C VAL A 135 -11.16 -1.16 16.65
N SER A 136 -9.98 -0.55 16.71
CA SER A 136 -8.99 -0.56 15.63
C SER A 136 -8.57 -1.99 15.28
N ASP A 137 -8.25 -2.82 16.28
CA ASP A 137 -7.83 -4.21 16.09
C ASP A 137 -8.97 -5.07 15.51
N LYS A 138 -10.22 -4.81 15.94
CA LYS A 138 -11.39 -5.49 15.38
C LYS A 138 -11.59 -5.18 13.91
N ILE A 139 -11.54 -3.90 13.53
CA ILE A 139 -11.65 -3.48 12.12
C ILE A 139 -10.49 -4.05 11.31
N GLU A 140 -9.27 -4.05 11.83
CA GLU A 140 -8.11 -4.65 11.16
C GLU A 140 -8.32 -6.14 10.91
N ALA A 141 -8.80 -6.89 11.89
CA ALA A 141 -9.10 -8.31 11.73
C ALA A 141 -10.16 -8.56 10.63
N GLU A 142 -11.20 -7.74 10.61
CA GLU A 142 -12.24 -7.80 9.56
C GLU A 142 -11.70 -7.42 8.17
N ILE A 143 -10.80 -6.42 8.08
CA ILE A 143 -10.12 -6.06 6.84
C ILE A 143 -9.29 -7.24 6.33
N ARG A 144 -8.51 -7.89 7.20
CA ARG A 144 -7.68 -9.06 6.86
C ARG A 144 -8.53 -10.21 6.34
N ALA A 145 -9.62 -10.54 7.04
CA ALA A 145 -10.55 -11.58 6.62
C ALA A 145 -11.20 -11.30 5.26
N ASN A 146 -11.42 -10.02 4.92
CA ASN A 146 -12.04 -9.58 3.67
C ASN A 146 -11.04 -9.08 2.62
N ALA A 147 -9.74 -9.19 2.83
CA ALA A 147 -8.70 -8.68 1.94
C ALA A 147 -8.84 -9.18 0.48
N HIS A 148 -9.39 -10.38 0.28
CA HIS A 148 -9.68 -10.94 -1.05
C HIS A 148 -10.68 -10.08 -1.86
N LYS A 149 -11.56 -9.32 -1.21
CA LYS A 149 -12.51 -8.41 -1.88
C LYS A 149 -11.83 -7.19 -2.49
N LEU A 150 -10.65 -6.80 -1.97
CA LEU A 150 -9.84 -5.70 -2.49
C LEU A 150 -9.05 -6.09 -3.75
N MET A 151 -9.00 -7.38 -4.08
CA MET A 151 -8.33 -7.86 -5.28
C MET A 151 -9.18 -7.53 -6.52
N SER A 152 -8.50 -7.22 -7.64
CA SER A 152 -9.21 -7.04 -8.92
C SER A 152 -10.00 -8.30 -9.30
N PRO A 153 -11.10 -8.18 -10.08
CA PRO A 153 -11.90 -9.34 -10.49
C PRO A 153 -11.09 -10.44 -11.19
N GLN A 154 -10.07 -10.04 -11.97
CA GLN A 154 -9.17 -11.00 -12.64
C GLN A 154 -8.22 -11.69 -11.65
N ALA A 155 -7.63 -10.92 -10.70
CA ALA A 155 -6.79 -11.48 -9.66
C ALA A 155 -7.58 -12.40 -8.71
N ARG A 156 -8.84 -12.04 -8.41
CA ARG A 156 -9.75 -12.87 -7.63
C ARG A 156 -10.07 -14.21 -8.32
N LYS A 157 -10.38 -14.18 -9.63
CA LYS A 157 -10.59 -15.40 -10.42
C LYS A 157 -9.35 -16.31 -10.44
N ALA A 158 -8.15 -15.72 -10.62
CA ALA A 158 -6.90 -16.47 -10.62
C ALA A 158 -6.59 -17.09 -9.24
N ALA A 159 -6.83 -16.37 -8.16
CA ALA A 159 -6.63 -16.85 -6.79
C ALA A 159 -7.60 -18.02 -6.45
N ILE A 160 -8.86 -17.90 -6.83
CA ILE A 160 -9.87 -18.98 -6.66
C ILE A 160 -9.50 -20.19 -7.50
N ALA A 161 -9.09 -20.00 -8.77
CA ALA A 161 -8.72 -21.09 -9.67
C ALA A 161 -7.45 -21.85 -9.22
N SER A 162 -6.53 -21.18 -8.50
CA SER A 162 -5.30 -21.78 -7.99
C SER A 162 -5.43 -22.46 -6.62
N GLY A 163 -6.60 -22.44 -5.99
CA GLY A 163 -6.82 -22.96 -4.64
C GLY A 163 -6.09 -22.21 -3.52
N ARG A 164 -5.36 -21.13 -3.86
CA ARG A 164 -4.54 -20.34 -2.94
C ARG A 164 -5.30 -19.20 -2.22
N ALA A 165 -6.55 -18.98 -2.55
CA ALA A 165 -7.29 -17.80 -2.11
C ALA A 165 -7.56 -17.74 -0.59
N VAL A 166 -7.42 -18.86 0.13
CA VAL A 166 -7.70 -18.93 1.58
C VAL A 166 -6.42 -18.89 2.41
N GLU A 167 -5.31 -19.44 1.91
CA GLU A 167 -4.03 -19.49 2.66
C GLU A 167 -3.17 -18.23 2.56
N VAL A 168 -3.22 -17.53 1.42
CA VAL A 168 -2.41 -16.32 1.19
C VAL A 168 -2.82 -15.15 2.08
N ALA A 169 -4.08 -15.12 2.56
CA ALA A 169 -4.56 -14.03 3.42
C ALA A 169 -4.07 -14.13 4.88
N ALA A 170 -3.61 -15.30 5.31
CA ALA A 170 -3.18 -15.54 6.70
C ALA A 170 -1.65 -15.45 6.88
N ASP A 171 -0.89 -15.90 5.87
CA ASP A 171 0.59 -16.00 5.98
C ASP A 171 1.35 -14.73 5.55
N ASP A 172 0.80 -13.89 4.67
CA ASP A 172 1.48 -12.68 4.20
C ASP A 172 1.57 -11.55 5.26
N PHE A 173 1.00 -11.76 6.44
CA PHE A 173 0.93 -10.76 7.50
C PHE A 173 1.62 -11.18 8.82
N GLN A 174 2.29 -12.33 8.86
CA GLN A 174 3.04 -12.79 10.04
C GLN A 174 4.55 -12.53 9.97
N GLY A 175 5.01 -11.64 9.09
CA GLY A 175 6.41 -11.23 8.96
C GLY A 175 6.65 -9.82 9.46
#